data_955b5d9e76c2ad0fe50de961d2c66723
#
_entry.id   955b5d9e76c2ad0fe50de961d2c66723
#
_cell.length_a   1.000
_cell.length_b   1.000
_cell.length_c   1.000
_cell.angle_alpha   90.00
_cell.angle_beta   90.00
_cell.angle_gamma   90.00
#
_symmetry.space_group_name_H-M   'P 1'
#
loop_
_entity.id
_entity.type
_entity.pdbx_description
1 polymer ?
#
loop_
_entity_poly.entity_id
_entity_poly.type
_entity_poly.pdbx_seq_one_letter_code
_entity_poly.pdbx_strand_id
1 'polypeptide(L)'
;SALPLFIEYLQTIDPNYTMEFDWQQPKNNKIFDQLTADSLKDVGTYAMTLIQDGNQIESKMVRTGILDTFIPLDWAAANGTTAEEYEGYLPLQTLNKVFMFNNTGSKTYKNCWDFVAEGEHGLYMDIDSEIVGKNFLYMLTEDTYAAYLKAAFDALDAEKQAYFKPVIDEMAADAADLGLGADGAYALAWIKLWVESYNAQTDDGPICNTLVSKSATDQFGLLVYSKLRSVEESAGVSKNNITVAAYQDDYTGIGGYGYCHYLFVTENSPLPWTACAFIAYMTCTADGFSAWGKDMGGYSSNPKVAEEVEATYHHSQGGYEDGVNVFDCKNDRGFDWWKNNGELVIEDPEYCASVAFTVGSWIEMLTKYTEG
;
A
#
# COMPACT_ATOMS: atom_id res chain seq x y z
N SER A 1 -20.46 2.25 -4.41
CA SER A 1 -20.34 3.04 -3.17
C SER A 1 -21.03 2.30 -2.02
N ALA A 2 -20.43 2.24 -0.84
CA ALA A 2 -21.00 1.60 0.35
C ALA A 2 -22.17 2.42 0.97
N LEU A 3 -22.25 3.73 0.70
CA LEU A 3 -23.26 4.60 1.30
C LEU A 3 -24.70 4.25 0.95
N PRO A 4 -25.07 4.01 -0.32
CA PRO A 4 -26.44 3.55 -0.63
C PRO A 4 -26.79 2.24 0.05
N LEU A 5 -25.87 1.28 0.09
CA LEU A 5 -26.08 0.00 0.76
C LEU A 5 -26.27 0.16 2.28
N PHE A 6 -25.56 1.11 2.88
CA PHE A 6 -25.76 1.45 4.29
C PHE A 6 -27.13 2.06 4.58
N ILE A 7 -27.63 2.94 3.70
CA ILE A 7 -28.99 3.46 3.81
C ILE A 7 -30.04 2.34 3.73
N GLU A 8 -29.88 1.45 2.75
CA GLU A 8 -30.75 0.26 2.60
C GLU A 8 -30.70 -0.63 3.85
N TYR A 9 -29.52 -0.85 4.41
CA TYR A 9 -29.35 -1.57 5.68
C TYR A 9 -30.09 -0.90 6.82
N LEU A 10 -29.95 0.43 7.00
CA LEU A 10 -30.67 1.17 8.05
C LEU A 10 -32.18 1.15 7.85
N GLN A 11 -32.68 1.11 6.61
CA GLN A 11 -34.10 0.97 6.29
C GLN A 11 -34.68 -0.40 6.63
N THR A 12 -33.85 -1.42 6.84
CA THR A 12 -34.31 -2.69 7.42
C THR A 12 -34.68 -2.55 8.90
N ILE A 13 -34.10 -1.55 9.59
CA ILE A 13 -34.32 -1.27 11.01
C ILE A 13 -35.44 -0.21 11.17
N ASP A 14 -35.36 0.89 10.43
CA ASP A 14 -36.39 1.92 10.35
C ASP A 14 -36.73 2.20 8.87
N PRO A 15 -37.89 1.70 8.37
CA PRO A 15 -38.29 1.89 6.97
C PRO A 15 -38.42 3.35 6.52
N ASN A 16 -38.52 4.30 7.46
CA ASN A 16 -38.62 5.73 7.16
C ASN A 16 -37.24 6.44 7.22
N TYR A 17 -36.17 5.70 7.48
CA TYR A 17 -34.85 6.30 7.58
C TYR A 17 -34.44 6.93 6.25
N THR A 18 -34.00 8.18 6.32
CA THR A 18 -33.45 8.91 5.19
C THR A 18 -32.17 9.63 5.62
N MET A 19 -31.19 9.63 4.76
CA MET A 19 -29.95 10.35 4.97
C MET A 19 -29.50 10.97 3.65
N GLU A 20 -29.18 12.25 3.70
CA GLU A 20 -28.44 12.91 2.63
C GLU A 20 -26.95 12.85 2.98
N PHE A 21 -26.13 12.59 1.99
CA PHE A 21 -24.67 12.55 2.17
C PHE A 21 -23.97 13.25 1.01
N ASP A 22 -22.89 13.91 1.31
CA ASP A 22 -21.89 14.37 0.37
C ASP A 22 -20.55 13.71 0.70
N TRP A 23 -19.74 13.48 -0.30
CA TRP A 23 -18.41 12.91 -0.13
C TRP A 23 -17.42 13.66 -1.00
N GLN A 24 -16.20 13.85 -0.47
CA GLN A 24 -15.11 14.49 -1.17
C GLN A 24 -13.94 13.54 -1.24
N GLN A 25 -13.23 13.58 -2.34
CA GLN A 25 -12.04 12.77 -2.56
C GLN A 25 -10.87 13.70 -2.96
N PRO A 26 -10.36 14.48 -2.02
CA PRO A 26 -9.19 15.30 -2.28
C PRO A 26 -7.97 14.40 -2.46
N LYS A 27 -7.07 14.82 -3.34
CA LYS A 27 -5.81 14.12 -3.57
C LYS A 27 -4.73 14.61 -2.61
N ASN A 28 -3.83 13.68 -2.25
CA ASN A 28 -2.60 13.96 -1.52
C ASN A 28 -2.87 14.70 -0.20
N ASN A 29 -1.97 15.60 0.18
CA ASN A 29 -2.00 16.35 1.43
C ASN A 29 -3.21 17.26 1.63
N LYS A 30 -4.01 17.50 0.58
CA LYS A 30 -5.18 18.38 0.68
C LYS A 30 -6.23 17.89 1.68
N ILE A 31 -6.31 16.56 1.89
CA ILE A 31 -7.23 16.02 2.89
C ILE A 31 -6.84 16.48 4.30
N PHE A 32 -5.55 16.48 4.62
CA PHE A 32 -5.04 16.91 5.93
C PHE A 32 -5.28 18.40 6.16
N ASP A 33 -5.07 19.24 5.15
CA ASP A 33 -5.35 20.68 5.22
C ASP A 33 -6.83 20.96 5.42
N GLN A 34 -7.71 20.21 4.73
CA GLN A 34 -9.16 20.34 4.87
C GLN A 34 -9.64 19.92 6.26
N LEU A 35 -9.17 18.79 6.78
CA LEU A 35 -9.50 18.31 8.12
C LEU A 35 -9.00 19.28 9.20
N THR A 36 -7.77 19.79 9.04
CA THR A 36 -7.21 20.79 9.95
C THR A 36 -8.03 22.08 9.95
N ALA A 37 -8.44 22.58 8.78
CA ALA A 37 -9.29 23.77 8.69
C ALA A 37 -10.69 23.52 9.27
N ASP A 38 -11.23 22.32 9.09
CA ASP A 38 -12.56 21.95 9.61
C ASP A 38 -12.57 21.79 11.14
N SER A 39 -11.47 21.31 11.72
CA SER A 39 -11.33 21.14 13.17
C SER A 39 -11.39 22.46 13.98
N LEU A 40 -11.23 23.58 13.30
CA LEU A 40 -11.36 24.92 13.94
C LEU A 40 -12.82 25.37 14.15
N LYS A 41 -13.79 24.61 13.66
CA LYS A 41 -15.22 24.89 13.83
C LYS A 41 -15.75 24.23 15.09
N ASP A 42 -16.76 24.86 15.70
CA ASP A 42 -17.48 24.27 16.87
C ASP A 42 -18.16 22.94 16.48
N VAL A 43 -18.72 22.88 15.25
CA VAL A 43 -19.26 21.67 14.63
C VAL A 43 -18.67 21.57 13.24
N GLY A 44 -18.06 20.45 12.96
CA GLY A 44 -17.39 20.19 11.68
C GLY A 44 -18.35 20.02 10.51
N THR A 45 -17.78 19.99 9.33
CA THR A 45 -18.48 19.65 8.09
C THR A 45 -18.38 18.15 7.81
N TYR A 46 -17.24 17.55 8.17
CA TYR A 46 -16.95 16.14 7.90
C TYR A 46 -17.30 15.28 9.12
N ALA A 47 -18.08 14.22 8.91
CA ALA A 47 -18.43 13.31 10.00
C ALA A 47 -17.35 12.27 10.25
N MET A 48 -16.68 11.84 9.19
CA MET A 48 -15.63 10.82 9.22
C MET A 48 -14.70 10.98 8.02
N THR A 49 -13.58 10.29 8.07
CA THR A 49 -12.65 10.19 6.94
C THR A 49 -12.12 8.77 6.76
N LEU A 50 -11.74 8.47 5.52
CA LEU A 50 -10.96 7.30 5.16
C LEU A 50 -9.69 7.81 4.50
N ILE A 51 -8.55 7.57 5.12
CA ILE A 51 -7.25 8.08 4.68
C ILE A 51 -6.18 7.00 4.75
N GLN A 52 -5.16 7.19 3.94
CA GLN A 52 -3.90 6.45 3.91
C GLN A 52 -2.76 7.37 4.35
N ASP A 53 -1.55 6.86 4.47
CA ASP A 53 -0.37 7.58 4.94
C ASP A 53 -0.27 7.67 6.46
N GLY A 54 0.08 6.55 7.06
CA GLY A 54 0.19 6.41 8.51
C GLY A 54 1.08 7.44 9.18
N ASN A 55 2.19 7.85 8.55
CA ASN A 55 3.09 8.86 9.11
C ASN A 55 2.37 10.19 9.34
N GLN A 56 1.66 10.72 8.35
CA GLN A 56 0.94 12.00 8.51
C GLN A 56 -0.30 11.87 9.38
N ILE A 57 -0.98 10.72 9.33
CA ILE A 57 -2.09 10.42 10.24
C ILE A 57 -1.61 10.57 11.69
N GLU A 58 -0.54 9.87 12.04
CA GLU A 58 0.03 9.92 13.39
C GLU A 58 0.44 11.35 13.78
N SER A 59 1.30 11.96 12.98
CA SER A 59 1.96 13.21 13.33
C SER A 59 1.03 14.44 13.29
N LYS A 60 0.06 14.49 12.37
CA LYS A 60 -0.75 15.67 12.11
C LYS A 60 -2.19 15.58 12.61
N MET A 61 -2.76 14.37 12.69
CA MET A 61 -4.19 14.21 12.93
C MET A 61 -4.50 13.63 14.31
N VAL A 62 -3.90 12.51 14.66
CA VAL A 62 -4.21 11.83 15.93
C VAL A 62 -3.55 12.53 17.11
N ARG A 63 -2.25 12.81 17.03
CA ARG A 63 -1.53 13.54 18.11
C ARG A 63 -2.06 14.95 18.37
N THR A 64 -2.71 15.55 17.40
CA THR A 64 -3.31 16.88 17.51
C THR A 64 -4.76 16.84 17.97
N GLY A 65 -5.37 15.64 18.09
CA GLY A 65 -6.75 15.45 18.50
C GLY A 65 -7.78 15.87 17.45
N ILE A 66 -7.41 15.87 16.16
CA ILE A 66 -8.34 16.20 15.06
C ILE A 66 -9.19 14.98 14.68
N LEU A 67 -8.62 13.80 14.81
CA LEU A 67 -9.27 12.53 14.47
C LEU A 67 -9.29 11.59 15.67
N ASP A 68 -10.44 10.94 15.86
CA ASP A 68 -10.68 9.90 16.84
C ASP A 68 -10.77 8.52 16.19
N THR A 69 -10.17 7.54 16.82
CA THR A 69 -10.29 6.14 16.44
C THR A 69 -11.52 5.51 17.08
N PHE A 70 -12.41 4.95 16.28
CA PHE A 70 -13.52 4.13 16.73
C PHE A 70 -13.29 2.68 16.34
N ILE A 71 -13.26 1.77 17.32
CA ILE A 71 -13.05 0.34 17.08
C ILE A 71 -14.38 -0.40 17.30
N PRO A 72 -15.01 -0.95 16.23
CA PRO A 72 -16.21 -1.74 16.34
C PRO A 72 -15.96 -3.03 17.14
N LEU A 73 -16.87 -3.39 18.04
CA LEU A 73 -16.73 -4.57 18.91
C LEU A 73 -16.61 -5.87 18.11
N ASP A 74 -17.41 -6.00 17.03
CA ASP A 74 -17.39 -7.18 16.18
C ASP A 74 -16.10 -7.32 15.37
N TRP A 75 -15.50 -6.18 14.97
CA TRP A 75 -14.19 -6.16 14.34
C TRP A 75 -13.10 -6.60 15.31
N ALA A 76 -13.09 -6.03 16.52
CA ALA A 76 -12.13 -6.39 17.56
C ALA A 76 -12.23 -7.88 17.91
N ALA A 77 -13.45 -8.40 18.14
CA ALA A 77 -13.67 -9.81 18.42
C ALA A 77 -13.22 -10.73 17.27
N ALA A 78 -13.42 -10.32 16.00
CA ALA A 78 -12.95 -11.08 14.85
C ALA A 78 -11.41 -11.13 14.76
N ASN A 79 -10.74 -10.11 15.26
CA ASN A 79 -9.27 -10.01 15.32
C ASN A 79 -8.67 -10.56 16.64
N GLY A 80 -9.50 -11.18 17.51
CA GLY A 80 -9.04 -11.80 18.74
C GLY A 80 -8.61 -10.83 19.84
N THR A 81 -9.14 -9.61 19.83
CA THR A 81 -8.86 -8.54 20.78
C THR A 81 -10.16 -7.89 21.28
N THR A 82 -10.06 -6.90 22.13
CA THR A 82 -11.17 -6.03 22.53
C THR A 82 -10.93 -4.61 22.03
N ALA A 83 -12.00 -3.80 21.99
CA ALA A 83 -11.87 -2.40 21.54
C ALA A 83 -10.98 -1.57 22.50
N GLU A 84 -10.95 -1.93 23.78
CA GLU A 84 -10.13 -1.27 24.80
C GLU A 84 -8.66 -1.68 24.77
N GLU A 85 -8.37 -2.89 24.29
CA GLU A 85 -7.00 -3.44 24.21
C GLU A 85 -6.31 -3.13 22.88
N TYR A 86 -7.06 -2.74 21.88
CA TYR A 86 -6.50 -2.43 20.57
C TYR A 86 -5.98 -0.99 20.52
N GLU A 87 -4.67 -0.82 20.46
CA GLU A 87 -4.00 0.48 20.49
C GLU A 87 -3.75 1.10 19.10
N GLY A 88 -4.05 0.36 18.02
CA GLY A 88 -3.80 0.82 16.65
C GLY A 88 -4.96 1.62 16.06
N TYR A 89 -4.79 2.09 14.84
CA TYR A 89 -5.85 2.71 14.03
C TYR A 89 -6.72 1.63 13.40
N LEU A 90 -8.01 1.93 13.18
CA LEU A 90 -8.92 0.99 12.53
C LEU A 90 -8.62 0.91 11.03
N PRO A 91 -8.07 -0.18 10.52
CA PRO A 91 -7.92 -0.35 9.08
C PRO A 91 -9.24 -0.83 8.48
N LEU A 92 -9.64 -0.27 7.35
CA LEU A 92 -10.70 -0.83 6.52
C LEU A 92 -10.15 -2.00 5.70
N GLN A 93 -9.02 -1.77 5.06
CA GLN A 93 -8.34 -2.74 4.20
C GLN A 93 -6.85 -2.47 4.16
N THR A 94 -6.10 -3.51 3.80
CA THR A 94 -4.73 -3.38 3.33
C THR A 94 -4.72 -3.43 1.81
N LEU A 95 -4.03 -2.50 1.18
CA LEU A 95 -3.67 -2.54 -0.24
C LEU A 95 -2.21 -2.93 -0.38
N ASN A 96 -1.85 -3.59 -1.47
CA ASN A 96 -0.46 -3.86 -1.79
C ASN A 96 -0.04 -3.18 -3.10
N LYS A 97 1.12 -2.52 -3.06
CA LYS A 97 1.91 -2.21 -4.25
C LYS A 97 2.87 -3.38 -4.46
N VAL A 98 2.93 -3.86 -5.68
CA VAL A 98 3.77 -5.02 -6.00
C VAL A 98 4.68 -4.72 -7.19
N PHE A 99 5.86 -5.32 -7.21
CA PHE A 99 6.75 -5.24 -8.34
C PHE A 99 6.18 -6.05 -9.50
N MET A 100 5.96 -5.39 -10.62
CA MET A 100 5.50 -5.98 -11.87
C MET A 100 6.42 -5.58 -13.01
N PHE A 101 6.60 -6.47 -13.96
CA PHE A 101 7.35 -6.17 -15.18
C PHE A 101 6.61 -6.65 -16.42
N ASN A 102 6.84 -5.96 -17.53
CA ASN A 102 6.34 -6.36 -18.84
C ASN A 102 7.13 -7.58 -19.33
N ASN A 103 6.42 -8.67 -19.61
CA ASN A 103 7.00 -9.96 -19.98
C ASN A 103 7.07 -10.20 -21.49
N THR A 104 6.82 -9.17 -22.31
CA THR A 104 6.91 -9.29 -23.79
C THR A 104 8.32 -9.17 -24.31
N GLY A 105 9.27 -8.82 -23.45
CA GLY A 105 10.69 -8.73 -23.74
C GLY A 105 11.50 -9.95 -23.28
N SER A 106 12.78 -9.73 -23.09
CA SER A 106 13.73 -10.76 -22.67
C SER A 106 14.20 -10.62 -21.22
N LYS A 107 13.98 -9.46 -20.59
CA LYS A 107 14.39 -9.23 -19.20
C LYS A 107 13.47 -9.99 -18.24
N THR A 108 14.09 -10.49 -17.17
CA THR A 108 13.42 -11.09 -16.03
C THR A 108 14.04 -10.52 -14.75
N TYR A 109 13.23 -10.32 -13.74
CA TYR A 109 13.64 -9.78 -12.45
C TYR A 109 13.39 -10.85 -11.40
N LYS A 110 14.44 -11.49 -10.92
CA LYS A 110 14.38 -12.64 -10.01
C LYS A 110 14.83 -12.30 -8.58
N ASN A 111 15.33 -11.10 -8.41
CA ASN A 111 15.79 -10.61 -7.12
C ASN A 111 15.42 -9.12 -7.00
N CYS A 112 15.06 -8.66 -5.81
CA CYS A 112 14.71 -7.25 -5.61
C CYS A 112 15.86 -6.28 -5.93
N TRP A 113 17.11 -6.72 -5.92
CA TRP A 113 18.26 -5.93 -6.36
C TRP A 113 18.34 -5.77 -7.88
N ASP A 114 17.66 -6.63 -8.66
CA ASP A 114 17.61 -6.46 -10.11
C ASP A 114 16.89 -5.17 -10.51
N PHE A 115 15.95 -4.67 -9.68
CA PHE A 115 15.22 -3.43 -9.93
C PHE A 115 16.07 -2.16 -9.76
N VAL A 116 17.21 -2.25 -9.14
CA VAL A 116 18.13 -1.13 -8.90
C VAL A 116 19.50 -1.35 -9.57
N ALA A 117 19.58 -2.27 -10.52
CA ALA A 117 20.78 -2.52 -11.30
C ALA A 117 21.06 -1.37 -12.29
N GLU A 118 22.28 -1.33 -12.82
CA GLU A 118 22.70 -0.31 -13.78
C GLU A 118 21.80 -0.26 -15.01
N GLY A 119 21.32 0.94 -15.34
CA GLY A 119 20.46 1.18 -16.50
C GLY A 119 19.00 0.76 -16.31
N GLU A 120 18.60 0.37 -15.10
CA GLU A 120 17.21 0.09 -14.77
C GLU A 120 16.51 1.35 -14.26
N HIS A 121 15.32 1.65 -14.83
CA HIS A 121 14.52 2.83 -14.49
C HIS A 121 13.08 2.41 -14.25
N GLY A 122 12.79 1.91 -13.04
CA GLY A 122 11.46 1.46 -12.67
C GLY A 122 10.44 2.59 -12.64
N LEU A 123 9.21 2.31 -13.07
CA LEU A 123 8.12 3.26 -12.96
C LEU A 123 7.61 3.27 -11.51
N TYR A 124 7.60 4.43 -10.90
CA TYR A 124 7.11 4.59 -9.52
C TYR A 124 6.45 5.95 -9.32
N MET A 125 5.58 6.04 -8.33
CA MET A 125 4.97 7.31 -7.98
C MET A 125 6.01 8.30 -7.48
N ASP A 126 5.85 9.56 -7.83
CA ASP A 126 6.71 10.63 -7.32
C ASP A 126 6.58 10.75 -5.79
N ILE A 127 7.64 10.44 -5.08
CA ILE A 127 7.69 10.42 -3.60
C ILE A 127 7.55 11.81 -2.96
N ASP A 128 7.68 12.89 -3.70
CA ASP A 128 7.45 14.24 -3.17
C ASP A 128 5.97 14.63 -3.18
N SER A 129 5.22 14.10 -4.13
CA SER A 129 3.78 14.36 -4.26
C SER A 129 2.91 13.26 -3.66
N GLU A 130 3.47 12.06 -3.49
CA GLU A 130 2.75 10.86 -3.00
C GLU A 130 3.48 10.22 -1.81
N ILE A 131 3.04 10.56 -0.61
CA ILE A 131 3.75 10.22 0.64
C ILE A 131 3.71 8.73 0.96
N VAL A 132 2.67 8.00 0.56
CA VAL A 132 2.60 6.54 0.73
C VAL A 132 3.82 5.85 0.10
N GLY A 133 4.27 6.35 -1.06
CA GLY A 133 5.49 5.86 -1.68
C GLY A 133 6.76 6.14 -0.88
N LYS A 134 6.82 7.25 -0.17
CA LYS A 134 7.92 7.59 0.73
C LYS A 134 7.92 6.72 1.98
N ASN A 135 6.75 6.39 2.52
CA ASN A 135 6.61 5.48 3.66
C ASN A 135 7.15 4.08 3.35
N PHE A 136 7.00 3.59 2.12
CA PHE A 136 7.66 2.36 1.69
C PHE A 136 9.18 2.42 1.91
N LEU A 137 9.81 3.52 1.51
CA LEU A 137 11.25 3.69 1.69
C LEU A 137 11.65 3.77 3.17
N TYR A 138 10.81 4.40 4.01
CA TYR A 138 11.02 4.41 5.46
C TYR A 138 10.98 3.00 6.04
N MET A 139 9.99 2.21 5.68
CA MET A 139 9.85 0.84 6.17
C MET A 139 11.04 -0.05 5.81
N LEU A 140 11.72 0.19 4.68
CA LEU A 140 12.91 -0.57 4.31
C LEU A 140 14.05 -0.44 5.33
N THR A 141 14.06 0.63 6.14
CA THR A 141 15.07 0.84 7.19
C THR A 141 14.75 0.15 8.52
N GLU A 142 13.57 -0.45 8.65
CA GLU A 142 13.22 -1.30 9.80
C GLU A 142 14.03 -2.61 9.73
N ASP A 143 14.47 -3.13 10.87
CA ASP A 143 15.44 -4.22 10.96
C ASP A 143 15.02 -5.49 10.19
N THR A 144 13.74 -5.84 10.23
CA THR A 144 13.20 -7.01 9.52
C THR A 144 13.36 -6.86 8.00
N TYR A 145 13.00 -5.70 7.47
CA TYR A 145 13.04 -5.46 6.02
C TYR A 145 14.45 -5.18 5.52
N ALA A 146 15.29 -4.54 6.32
CA ALA A 146 16.72 -4.43 6.06
C ALA A 146 17.38 -5.81 5.97
N ALA A 147 17.00 -6.74 6.86
CA ALA A 147 17.47 -8.14 6.81
C ALA A 147 16.99 -8.88 5.55
N TYR A 148 15.76 -8.62 5.06
CA TYR A 148 15.30 -9.18 3.78
C TYR A 148 16.12 -8.69 2.59
N LEU A 149 16.47 -7.40 2.56
CA LEU A 149 17.34 -6.83 1.52
C LEU A 149 18.74 -7.44 1.57
N LYS A 150 19.29 -7.63 2.77
CA LYS A 150 20.57 -8.33 2.94
C LYS A 150 20.52 -9.77 2.49
N ALA A 151 19.49 -10.53 2.89
CA ALA A 151 19.34 -11.92 2.47
C ALA A 151 19.22 -12.04 0.95
N ALA A 152 18.50 -11.13 0.31
CA ALA A 152 18.39 -11.05 -1.14
C ALA A 152 19.74 -10.73 -1.79
N PHE A 153 20.53 -9.82 -1.22
CA PHE A 153 21.90 -9.54 -1.69
C PHE A 153 22.79 -10.77 -1.56
N ASP A 154 22.76 -11.48 -0.44
CA ASP A 154 23.56 -12.70 -0.21
C ASP A 154 23.21 -13.82 -1.20
N ALA A 155 22.01 -13.83 -1.76
CA ALA A 155 21.55 -14.77 -2.77
C ALA A 155 21.97 -14.40 -4.21
N LEU A 156 22.50 -13.20 -4.44
CA LEU A 156 23.02 -12.80 -5.74
C LEU A 156 24.29 -13.58 -6.11
N ASP A 157 24.56 -13.70 -7.41
CA ASP A 157 25.85 -14.19 -7.89
C ASP A 157 27.00 -13.21 -7.54
N ALA A 158 28.24 -13.71 -7.62
CA ALA A 158 29.42 -12.95 -7.21
C ALA A 158 29.65 -11.67 -8.03
N GLU A 159 29.21 -11.63 -9.30
CA GLU A 159 29.35 -10.45 -10.17
C GLU A 159 28.41 -9.35 -9.72
N LYS A 160 27.14 -9.66 -9.48
CA LYS A 160 26.15 -8.73 -8.94
C LYS A 160 26.50 -8.27 -7.55
N GLN A 161 26.96 -9.16 -6.65
CA GLN A 161 27.44 -8.78 -5.33
C GLN A 161 28.61 -7.78 -5.43
N ALA A 162 29.59 -8.01 -6.30
CA ALA A 162 30.70 -7.11 -6.53
C ALA A 162 30.26 -5.73 -7.07
N TYR A 163 29.18 -5.69 -7.85
CA TYR A 163 28.60 -4.46 -8.37
C TYR A 163 27.94 -3.61 -7.24
N PHE A 164 27.14 -4.21 -6.38
CA PHE A 164 26.40 -3.49 -5.34
C PHE A 164 27.24 -3.21 -4.07
N LYS A 165 28.26 -4.02 -3.80
CA LYS A 165 29.06 -3.92 -2.57
C LYS A 165 29.64 -2.52 -2.30
N PRO A 166 30.20 -1.78 -3.30
CA PRO A 166 30.74 -0.46 -3.08
C PRO A 166 29.69 0.55 -2.53
N VAL A 167 28.45 0.50 -3.03
CA VAL A 167 27.38 1.37 -2.54
C VAL A 167 26.97 0.99 -1.12
N ILE A 168 26.89 -0.31 -0.82
CA ILE A 168 26.60 -0.78 0.54
C ILE A 168 27.68 -0.30 1.52
N ASP A 169 28.95 -0.41 1.15
CA ASP A 169 30.06 0.04 1.98
C ASP A 169 30.05 1.57 2.19
N GLU A 170 29.67 2.35 1.17
CA GLU A 170 29.47 3.80 1.26
C GLU A 170 28.37 4.15 2.28
N MET A 171 27.26 3.41 2.29
CA MET A 171 26.11 3.65 3.17
C MET A 171 26.33 3.22 4.63
N ALA A 172 27.43 2.56 4.97
CA ALA A 172 27.67 2.07 6.33
C ALA A 172 27.80 3.21 7.37
N ALA A 173 28.41 4.33 6.99
CA ALA A 173 28.54 5.49 7.86
C ALA A 173 27.18 6.18 8.06
N ASP A 174 26.43 6.40 7.00
CA ASP A 174 25.09 7.01 7.06
C ASP A 174 24.14 6.17 7.89
N ALA A 175 24.17 4.84 7.74
CA ALA A 175 23.35 3.92 8.54
C ALA A 175 23.66 4.04 10.05
N ALA A 176 24.93 4.16 10.41
CA ALA A 176 25.34 4.37 11.80
C ALA A 176 24.89 5.75 12.33
N ASP A 177 25.05 6.80 11.54
CA ASP A 177 24.65 8.17 11.91
C ASP A 177 23.13 8.32 12.06
N LEU A 178 22.36 7.58 11.26
CA LEU A 178 20.90 7.50 11.35
C LEU A 178 20.41 6.56 12.47
N GLY A 179 21.34 5.83 13.14
CA GLY A 179 20.99 4.91 14.22
C GLY A 179 20.27 3.64 13.76
N LEU A 180 20.46 3.23 12.50
CA LEU A 180 19.85 2.02 11.95
C LEU A 180 20.54 0.76 12.46
N GLY A 181 19.83 -0.38 12.40
CA GLY A 181 20.36 -1.67 12.80
C GLY A 181 21.49 -2.21 11.94
N ALA A 182 21.93 -3.43 12.22
CA ALA A 182 23.13 -4.03 11.62
C ALA A 182 23.08 -4.12 10.08
N ASP A 183 21.90 -4.28 9.51
CA ASP A 183 21.69 -4.41 8.06
C ASP A 183 21.24 -3.10 7.40
N GLY A 184 21.20 -1.99 8.15
CA GLY A 184 20.75 -0.66 7.68
C GLY A 184 21.51 -0.16 6.44
N ALA A 185 22.79 -0.50 6.28
CA ALA A 185 23.57 -0.15 5.09
C ALA A 185 23.00 -0.76 3.79
N TYR A 186 22.44 -1.97 3.85
CA TYR A 186 21.77 -2.62 2.69
C TYR A 186 20.48 -1.88 2.35
N ALA A 187 19.71 -1.47 3.36
CA ALA A 187 18.49 -0.67 3.17
C ALA A 187 18.82 0.67 2.51
N LEU A 188 19.76 1.43 3.05
CA LEU A 188 20.13 2.73 2.48
C LEU A 188 20.73 2.60 1.07
N ALA A 189 21.53 1.57 0.79
CA ALA A 189 22.07 1.33 -0.54
C ALA A 189 20.94 1.06 -1.56
N TRP A 190 19.98 0.21 -1.21
CA TRP A 190 18.83 -0.06 -2.07
C TRP A 190 17.99 1.19 -2.28
N ILE A 191 17.67 1.94 -1.22
CA ILE A 191 16.90 3.19 -1.30
C ILE A 191 17.63 4.22 -2.17
N LYS A 192 18.93 4.40 -1.97
CA LYS A 192 19.75 5.33 -2.78
C LYS A 192 19.65 4.98 -4.26
N LEU A 193 19.95 3.74 -4.61
CA LEU A 193 19.90 3.27 -5.99
C LEU A 193 18.49 3.42 -6.59
N TRP A 194 17.44 3.10 -5.82
CA TRP A 194 16.06 3.27 -6.26
C TRP A 194 15.72 4.75 -6.51
N VAL A 195 15.99 5.64 -5.55
CA VAL A 195 15.67 7.07 -5.66
C VAL A 195 16.44 7.73 -6.81
N GLU A 196 17.67 7.31 -7.04
CA GLU A 196 18.51 7.84 -8.11
C GLU A 196 18.21 7.24 -9.50
N SER A 197 17.35 6.22 -9.60
CA SER A 197 17.07 5.55 -10.86
C SER A 197 15.60 5.50 -11.27
N TYR A 198 14.62 5.56 -10.34
CA TYR A 198 13.22 5.39 -10.71
C TYR A 198 12.69 6.55 -11.57
N ASN A 199 11.84 6.22 -12.56
CA ASN A 199 11.14 7.18 -13.39
C ASN A 199 9.83 7.59 -12.68
N ALA A 200 9.74 8.83 -12.23
CA ALA A 200 8.64 9.37 -11.45
C ALA A 200 7.35 9.47 -12.27
N GLN A 201 6.27 8.92 -11.74
CA GLN A 201 4.95 8.94 -12.34
C GLN A 201 3.95 9.67 -11.44
N THR A 202 2.89 10.19 -12.03
CA THR A 202 1.88 10.98 -11.29
C THR A 202 0.89 10.12 -10.50
N ASP A 203 0.71 8.86 -10.86
CA ASP A 203 -0.24 7.91 -10.23
C ASP A 203 0.10 6.47 -10.66
N ASP A 204 -0.36 5.48 -9.92
CA ASP A 204 -0.29 4.06 -10.26
C ASP A 204 -1.04 3.71 -11.55
N GLY A 205 -2.07 4.49 -11.93
CA GLY A 205 -2.82 4.28 -13.17
C GLY A 205 -1.96 4.41 -14.44
N PRO A 206 -1.21 5.51 -14.64
CA PRO A 206 -0.23 5.62 -15.72
C PRO A 206 0.80 4.49 -15.75
N ILE A 207 1.33 4.06 -14.58
CA ILE A 207 2.25 2.94 -14.50
C ILE A 207 1.60 1.67 -15.03
N CYS A 208 0.40 1.33 -14.55
CA CYS A 208 -0.36 0.18 -14.99
C CYS A 208 -0.60 0.21 -16.51
N ASN A 209 -1.09 1.33 -17.04
CA ASN A 209 -1.39 1.49 -18.47
C ASN A 209 -0.14 1.34 -19.34
N THR A 210 1.01 1.77 -18.85
CA THR A 210 2.29 1.56 -19.54
C THR A 210 2.64 0.09 -19.56
N LEU A 211 2.69 -0.57 -18.40
CA LEU A 211 3.17 -1.95 -18.28
C LEU A 211 2.30 -2.97 -19.02
N VAL A 212 0.98 -2.76 -19.13
CA VAL A 212 0.09 -3.67 -19.86
C VAL A 212 0.22 -3.57 -21.38
N SER A 213 0.95 -2.56 -21.89
CA SER A 213 1.16 -2.37 -23.32
C SER A 213 2.26 -3.31 -23.83
N LYS A 214 1.99 -3.98 -24.95
CA LYS A 214 2.98 -4.81 -25.63
C LYS A 214 4.23 -4.03 -26.07
N SER A 215 4.13 -2.69 -26.21
CA SER A 215 5.25 -1.84 -26.58
C SER A 215 6.17 -1.48 -25.41
N ALA A 216 5.77 -1.76 -24.17
CA ALA A 216 6.55 -1.47 -22.97
C ALA A 216 7.56 -2.59 -22.63
N THR A 217 8.09 -3.23 -23.64
CA THR A 217 9.08 -4.33 -23.55
C THR A 217 10.18 -3.98 -22.53
N ASP A 218 10.44 -4.93 -21.63
CA ASP A 218 11.50 -4.82 -20.61
C ASP A 218 11.31 -3.69 -19.58
N GLN A 219 10.12 -3.07 -19.49
CA GLN A 219 9.80 -2.11 -18.43
C GLN A 219 9.23 -2.80 -17.18
N PHE A 220 9.47 -2.19 -16.03
CA PHE A 220 8.92 -2.63 -14.76
C PHE A 220 8.47 -1.45 -13.91
N GLY A 221 7.74 -1.73 -12.84
CA GLY A 221 7.32 -0.72 -11.88
C GLY A 221 6.83 -1.32 -10.56
N LEU A 222 6.68 -0.45 -9.58
CA LEU A 222 6.05 -0.75 -8.30
C LEU A 222 4.72 0.02 -8.24
N LEU A 223 3.60 -0.69 -8.25
CA LEU A 223 2.27 -0.10 -8.37
C LEU A 223 1.22 -0.88 -7.59
N VAL A 224 0.10 -0.22 -7.29
CA VAL A 224 -1.04 -0.87 -6.62
C VAL A 224 -1.60 -1.99 -7.49
N TYR A 225 -1.63 -3.19 -6.94
CA TYR A 225 -2.08 -4.40 -7.65
C TYR A 225 -3.51 -4.27 -8.18
N SER A 226 -4.40 -3.66 -7.41
CA SER A 226 -5.80 -3.46 -7.78
C SER A 226 -6.03 -2.59 -9.02
N LYS A 227 -5.02 -1.85 -9.50
CA LYS A 227 -5.14 -1.08 -10.77
C LYS A 227 -5.41 -1.97 -11.98
N LEU A 228 -4.99 -3.23 -11.94
CA LEU A 228 -5.21 -4.18 -13.02
C LEU A 228 -6.69 -4.44 -13.33
N ARG A 229 -7.59 -4.21 -12.36
CA ARG A 229 -9.06 -4.33 -12.58
C ARG A 229 -9.58 -3.43 -13.71
N SER A 230 -8.96 -2.26 -13.88
CA SER A 230 -9.41 -1.22 -14.82
C SER A 230 -8.82 -1.39 -16.23
N VAL A 231 -8.00 -2.41 -16.45
CA VAL A 231 -7.37 -2.63 -17.77
C VAL A 231 -8.39 -3.18 -18.74
N GLU A 232 -8.63 -2.44 -19.83
CA GLU A 232 -9.44 -2.88 -20.94
C GLU A 232 -8.55 -3.63 -21.95
N GLU A 233 -8.81 -4.93 -22.13
CA GLU A 233 -8.08 -5.78 -23.06
C GLU A 233 -8.33 -5.32 -24.50
N SER A 234 -7.27 -5.14 -25.27
CA SER A 234 -7.34 -4.75 -26.69
C SER A 234 -6.12 -5.23 -27.46
N ALA A 235 -6.06 -4.95 -28.76
CA ALA A 235 -4.90 -5.33 -29.58
C ALA A 235 -3.63 -4.61 -29.08
N GLY A 236 -2.74 -5.36 -28.43
CA GLY A 236 -1.47 -4.84 -27.88
C GLY A 236 -1.54 -4.35 -26.45
N VAL A 237 -2.71 -4.39 -25.79
CA VAL A 237 -2.89 -4.09 -24.36
C VAL A 237 -3.53 -5.28 -23.68
N SER A 238 -2.83 -5.88 -22.74
CA SER A 238 -3.31 -7.05 -22.00
C SER A 238 -2.67 -7.16 -20.63
N LYS A 239 -3.46 -7.61 -19.64
CA LYS A 239 -2.93 -8.02 -18.33
C LYS A 239 -1.94 -9.20 -18.45
N ASN A 240 -2.04 -9.99 -19.52
CA ASN A 240 -1.13 -11.10 -19.77
C ASN A 240 0.28 -10.62 -20.21
N ASN A 241 0.46 -9.36 -20.53
CA ASN A 241 1.78 -8.77 -20.81
C ASN A 241 2.58 -8.47 -19.53
N ILE A 242 2.02 -8.74 -18.34
CA ILE A 242 2.65 -8.45 -17.06
C ILE A 242 2.94 -9.75 -16.29
N THR A 243 4.09 -9.76 -15.62
CA THR A 243 4.43 -10.73 -14.60
C THR A 243 4.57 -10.01 -13.25
N VAL A 244 3.94 -10.55 -12.21
CA VAL A 244 4.20 -10.18 -10.81
C VAL A 244 5.49 -10.84 -10.38
N ALA A 245 6.49 -10.05 -10.02
CA ALA A 245 7.84 -10.57 -9.77
C ALA A 245 7.87 -11.65 -8.69
N ALA A 246 7.20 -11.43 -7.57
CA ALA A 246 7.14 -12.36 -6.44
C ALA A 246 6.42 -13.69 -6.75
N TYR A 247 5.70 -13.78 -7.86
CA TYR A 247 5.03 -15.03 -8.27
C TYR A 247 5.94 -16.00 -9.01
N GLN A 248 7.16 -15.60 -9.32
CA GLN A 248 8.16 -16.48 -9.91
C GLN A 248 8.73 -17.42 -8.84
N ASP A 249 8.88 -18.71 -9.16
CA ASP A 249 9.32 -19.74 -8.20
C ASP A 249 10.71 -19.48 -7.60
N ASP A 250 11.55 -18.74 -8.29
CA ASP A 250 12.94 -18.43 -7.91
C ASP A 250 13.15 -16.94 -7.59
N TYR A 251 12.06 -16.19 -7.31
CA TYR A 251 12.18 -14.82 -6.88
C TYR A 251 12.69 -14.72 -5.43
N THR A 252 13.57 -13.76 -5.18
CA THR A 252 14.16 -13.54 -3.86
C THR A 252 14.09 -12.07 -3.45
N GLY A 253 13.72 -11.81 -2.21
CA GLY A 253 13.67 -10.50 -1.61
C GLY A 253 12.28 -9.87 -1.69
N ILE A 254 12.21 -8.58 -1.40
CA ILE A 254 10.97 -7.84 -1.23
C ILE A 254 10.11 -7.87 -2.49
N GLY A 255 8.90 -8.42 -2.39
CA GLY A 255 7.94 -8.52 -3.48
C GLY A 255 7.00 -7.33 -3.63
N GLY A 256 6.85 -6.52 -2.56
CA GLY A 256 5.95 -5.38 -2.57
C GLY A 256 5.81 -4.69 -1.23
N TYR A 257 4.82 -3.80 -1.15
CA TYR A 257 4.51 -2.96 0.00
C TYR A 257 3.01 -2.93 0.29
N GLY A 258 2.63 -3.34 1.51
CA GLY A 258 1.28 -3.31 2.03
C GLY A 258 1.05 -2.08 2.92
N TYR A 259 0.01 -1.32 2.64
CA TYR A 259 -0.41 -0.17 3.44
C TYR A 259 -1.91 -0.14 3.63
N CYS A 260 -2.38 0.49 4.70
CA CYS A 260 -3.78 0.46 5.06
C CYS A 260 -4.53 1.74 4.66
N HIS A 261 -5.82 1.56 4.40
CA HIS A 261 -6.80 2.64 4.46
C HIS A 261 -7.40 2.65 5.86
N TYR A 262 -7.18 3.74 6.60
CA TYR A 262 -7.64 3.89 7.96
C TYR A 262 -8.92 4.72 8.05
N LEU A 263 -9.81 4.33 8.97
CA LEU A 263 -11.09 4.97 9.22
C LEU A 263 -11.04 5.73 10.54
N PHE A 264 -11.51 6.98 10.50
CA PHE A 264 -11.58 7.84 11.67
C PHE A 264 -12.90 8.61 11.73
N VAL A 265 -13.34 8.93 12.93
CA VAL A 265 -14.36 9.94 13.19
C VAL A 265 -13.64 11.26 13.42
N THR A 266 -14.18 12.39 12.93
CA THR A 266 -13.62 13.70 13.25
C THR A 266 -14.05 14.12 14.66
N GLU A 267 -13.16 14.75 15.43
CA GLU A 267 -13.42 15.17 16.82
C GLU A 267 -14.69 16.04 16.93
N ASN A 268 -14.86 16.96 16.00
CA ASN A 268 -16.03 17.85 15.92
C ASN A 268 -17.12 17.34 14.96
N SER A 269 -17.24 16.03 14.80
CA SER A 269 -18.19 15.38 13.88
C SER A 269 -19.62 15.90 14.08
N PRO A 270 -20.31 16.30 12.98
CA PRO A 270 -21.73 16.67 13.05
C PRO A 270 -22.65 15.48 13.35
N LEU A 271 -22.22 14.25 13.05
CA LEU A 271 -23.01 13.03 13.17
C LEU A 271 -22.16 11.85 13.68
N PRO A 272 -21.55 11.92 14.89
CA PRO A 272 -20.57 10.93 15.34
C PRO A 272 -21.15 9.51 15.42
N TRP A 273 -22.39 9.33 15.89
CA TRP A 273 -23.01 8.01 15.99
C TRP A 273 -23.30 7.39 14.64
N THR A 274 -23.71 8.20 13.64
CA THR A 274 -23.91 7.73 12.26
C THR A 274 -22.60 7.35 11.62
N ALA A 275 -21.54 8.13 11.86
CA ALA A 275 -20.17 7.81 11.41
C ALA A 275 -19.69 6.48 12.00
N CYS A 276 -19.82 6.28 13.32
CA CYS A 276 -19.48 5.01 13.97
C CYS A 276 -20.27 3.82 13.40
N ALA A 277 -21.60 4.00 13.18
CA ALA A 277 -22.43 2.94 12.60
C ALA A 277 -22.02 2.60 11.16
N PHE A 278 -21.64 3.60 10.36
CA PHE A 278 -21.16 3.36 8.99
C PHE A 278 -19.78 2.70 8.99
N ILE A 279 -18.89 3.11 9.87
CA ILE A 279 -17.57 2.45 10.07
C ILE A 279 -17.78 0.97 10.44
N ALA A 280 -18.65 0.68 11.41
CA ALA A 280 -18.97 -0.69 11.79
C ALA A 280 -19.57 -1.49 10.62
N TYR A 281 -20.47 -0.90 9.85
CA TYR A 281 -21.04 -1.54 8.66
C TYR A 281 -19.98 -1.90 7.62
N MET A 282 -19.07 -0.97 7.32
CA MET A 282 -18.00 -1.19 6.33
C MET A 282 -16.98 -2.25 6.77
N THR A 283 -16.68 -2.32 8.07
CA THR A 283 -15.61 -3.18 8.58
C THR A 283 -16.11 -4.53 9.12
N CYS A 284 -17.42 -4.68 9.37
CA CYS A 284 -17.97 -5.88 10.00
C CYS A 284 -18.97 -6.64 9.11
N THR A 285 -19.27 -6.15 7.89
CA THR A 285 -20.18 -6.85 6.97
C THR A 285 -19.59 -6.96 5.57
N ALA A 286 -19.87 -8.07 4.89
CA ALA A 286 -19.43 -8.26 3.50
C ALA A 286 -20.09 -7.25 2.55
N ASP A 287 -21.37 -6.91 2.75
CA ASP A 287 -22.05 -5.89 1.96
C ASP A 287 -21.41 -4.51 2.13
N GLY A 288 -21.08 -4.13 3.37
CA GLY A 288 -20.39 -2.88 3.68
C GLY A 288 -19.01 -2.81 3.05
N PHE A 289 -18.27 -3.91 3.04
CA PHE A 289 -16.95 -4.01 2.43
C PHE A 289 -16.98 -4.19 0.90
N SER A 290 -18.12 -4.56 0.33
CA SER A 290 -18.24 -4.95 -1.09
C SER A 290 -17.76 -3.91 -2.09
N ALA A 291 -17.71 -2.64 -1.72
CA ALA A 291 -17.19 -1.57 -2.58
C ALA A 291 -15.67 -1.67 -2.79
N TRP A 292 -14.95 -2.33 -1.89
CA TRP A 292 -13.50 -2.53 -1.90
C TRP A 292 -13.10 -3.97 -2.17
N GLY A 293 -13.88 -4.95 -1.71
CA GLY A 293 -13.58 -6.39 -1.75
C GLY A 293 -13.68 -7.08 -3.11
N LYS A 294 -13.95 -6.33 -4.17
CA LYS A 294 -14.05 -6.87 -5.55
C LYS A 294 -12.70 -6.89 -6.27
N ASP A 295 -11.69 -6.31 -5.67
CA ASP A 295 -10.44 -6.03 -6.36
C ASP A 295 -9.33 -6.92 -5.81
N MET A 296 -8.50 -7.44 -6.72
CA MET A 296 -7.25 -8.07 -6.34
C MET A 296 -6.35 -7.06 -5.61
N GLY A 297 -5.58 -7.54 -4.65
CA GLY A 297 -4.64 -6.70 -3.89
C GLY A 297 -5.28 -5.70 -2.93
N GLY A 298 -6.56 -5.89 -2.60
CA GLY A 298 -7.28 -5.18 -1.55
C GLY A 298 -7.90 -6.18 -0.58
N TYR A 299 -7.46 -6.17 0.68
CA TYR A 299 -7.78 -7.20 1.66
C TYR A 299 -8.48 -6.59 2.88
N SER A 300 -9.65 -7.14 3.24
CA SER A 300 -10.36 -6.71 4.45
C SER A 300 -9.49 -6.91 5.69
N SER A 301 -9.54 -5.94 6.59
CA SER A 301 -8.91 -6.03 7.91
C SER A 301 -9.66 -6.95 8.89
N ASN A 302 -10.90 -7.33 8.54
CA ASN A 302 -11.72 -8.24 9.34
C ASN A 302 -11.64 -9.66 8.75
N PRO A 303 -11.05 -10.64 9.44
CA PRO A 303 -10.88 -12.00 8.91
C PRO A 303 -12.19 -12.66 8.47
N LYS A 304 -13.29 -12.43 9.19
CA LYS A 304 -14.61 -12.99 8.84
C LYS A 304 -15.17 -12.38 7.57
N VAL A 305 -15.00 -11.05 7.42
CA VAL A 305 -15.42 -10.36 6.19
C VAL A 305 -14.52 -10.78 5.03
N ALA A 306 -13.22 -10.93 5.25
CA ALA A 306 -12.28 -11.40 4.24
C ALA A 306 -12.68 -12.78 3.70
N GLU A 307 -12.99 -13.74 4.58
CA GLU A 307 -13.43 -15.07 4.21
C GLU A 307 -14.74 -15.05 3.40
N GLU A 308 -15.73 -14.27 3.84
CA GLU A 308 -17.02 -14.15 3.16
C GLU A 308 -16.90 -13.48 1.79
N VAL A 309 -16.11 -12.41 1.70
CA VAL A 309 -15.87 -11.68 0.44
C VAL A 309 -15.09 -12.53 -0.54
N GLU A 310 -14.05 -13.24 -0.09
CA GLU A 310 -13.27 -14.14 -0.92
C GLU A 310 -14.15 -15.23 -1.55
N ALA A 311 -15.01 -15.86 -0.74
CA ALA A 311 -15.94 -16.86 -1.23
C ALA A 311 -16.94 -16.32 -2.26
N THR A 312 -17.31 -15.04 -2.15
CA THR A 312 -18.38 -14.43 -2.97
C THR A 312 -17.85 -13.72 -4.21
N TYR A 313 -16.71 -13.04 -4.11
CA TYR A 313 -16.24 -12.08 -5.13
C TYR A 313 -14.89 -12.43 -5.73
N HIS A 314 -13.97 -12.99 -4.97
CA HIS A 314 -12.58 -13.20 -5.39
C HIS A 314 -12.50 -14.08 -6.63
N HIS A 315 -13.12 -15.25 -6.63
CA HIS A 315 -13.13 -16.15 -7.79
C HIS A 315 -13.85 -15.57 -9.00
N SER A 316 -14.92 -14.78 -8.77
CA SER A 316 -15.64 -14.13 -9.87
C SER A 316 -14.85 -13.01 -10.55
N GLN A 317 -13.84 -12.49 -9.91
CA GLN A 317 -12.95 -11.44 -10.40
C GLN A 317 -11.64 -11.99 -10.99
N GLY A 318 -11.49 -13.30 -11.07
CA GLY A 318 -10.28 -13.98 -11.51
C GLY A 318 -9.27 -14.16 -10.39
N GLY A 319 -9.76 -14.44 -9.17
CA GLY A 319 -8.94 -14.77 -8.02
C GLY A 319 -8.08 -16.02 -8.21
N TYR A 320 -7.23 -16.30 -7.25
CA TYR A 320 -6.29 -17.42 -7.33
C TYR A 320 -7.00 -18.77 -7.48
N GLU A 321 -6.68 -19.48 -8.57
CA GLU A 321 -7.07 -20.88 -8.79
C GLU A 321 -5.81 -21.74 -8.89
N ASP A 322 -5.70 -22.74 -8.03
CA ASP A 322 -4.55 -23.63 -8.02
C ASP A 322 -4.40 -24.37 -9.37
N GLY A 323 -3.21 -24.33 -9.93
CA GLY A 323 -2.89 -24.95 -11.21
C GLY A 323 -3.34 -24.17 -12.46
N VAL A 324 -3.98 -23.01 -12.32
CA VAL A 324 -4.38 -22.17 -13.44
C VAL A 324 -3.55 -20.88 -13.45
N ASN A 325 -2.76 -20.68 -14.52
CA ASN A 325 -2.01 -19.44 -14.80
C ASN A 325 -1.31 -18.83 -13.58
N VAL A 326 -0.45 -19.57 -12.92
CA VAL A 326 0.27 -19.18 -11.69
C VAL A 326 0.94 -17.80 -11.80
N PHE A 327 1.29 -17.39 -13.02
CA PHE A 327 1.90 -16.08 -13.31
C PHE A 327 0.93 -15.06 -13.91
N ASP A 328 -0.36 -15.40 -14.03
CA ASP A 328 -1.36 -14.42 -14.44
C ASP A 328 -1.54 -13.39 -13.31
N CYS A 329 -1.28 -12.14 -13.61
CA CYS A 329 -1.45 -11.03 -12.68
C CYS A 329 -2.90 -10.87 -12.18
N LYS A 330 -3.88 -11.51 -12.80
CA LYS A 330 -5.27 -11.59 -12.35
C LYS A 330 -5.47 -12.58 -11.19
N ASN A 331 -4.49 -13.44 -10.97
CA ASN A 331 -4.60 -14.54 -10.03
C ASN A 331 -3.98 -14.14 -8.68
N ASP A 332 -4.65 -13.27 -7.94
CA ASP A 332 -4.22 -12.83 -6.61
C ASP A 332 -4.18 -14.01 -5.63
N ARG A 333 -3.03 -14.24 -5.02
CA ARG A 333 -2.80 -15.35 -4.09
C ARG A 333 -3.29 -15.06 -2.67
N GLY A 334 -3.83 -13.84 -2.43
CA GLY A 334 -4.35 -13.44 -1.13
C GLY A 334 -3.28 -12.92 -0.15
N PHE A 335 -3.75 -12.21 0.89
CA PHE A 335 -2.87 -11.48 1.80
C PHE A 335 -1.94 -12.38 2.62
N ASP A 336 -2.43 -13.56 3.03
CA ASP A 336 -1.62 -14.50 3.81
C ASP A 336 -0.47 -15.08 2.98
N TRP A 337 -0.70 -15.29 1.68
CA TRP A 337 0.39 -15.67 0.79
C TRP A 337 1.45 -14.57 0.70
N TRP A 338 1.02 -13.31 0.53
CA TRP A 338 1.93 -12.17 0.43
C TRP A 338 2.78 -12.00 1.69
N LYS A 339 2.19 -12.13 2.87
CA LYS A 339 2.92 -12.06 4.15
C LYS A 339 3.95 -13.19 4.32
N ASN A 340 3.61 -14.39 3.87
CA ASN A 340 4.40 -15.59 4.17
C ASN A 340 5.37 -15.99 3.04
N ASN A 341 5.13 -15.55 1.82
CA ASN A 341 5.91 -15.98 0.64
C ASN A 341 6.33 -14.83 -0.27
N GLY A 342 5.68 -13.68 -0.19
CA GLY A 342 5.94 -12.53 -1.05
C GLY A 342 6.89 -11.51 -0.43
N GLU A 343 7.40 -11.77 0.78
CA GLU A 343 8.22 -10.83 1.56
C GLU A 343 7.66 -9.39 1.49
N LEU A 344 6.36 -9.28 1.79
CA LEU A 344 5.65 -8.01 1.73
C LEU A 344 6.11 -7.11 2.88
N VAL A 345 6.59 -5.93 2.53
CA VAL A 345 6.83 -4.85 3.50
C VAL A 345 5.48 -4.32 3.94
N ILE A 346 5.18 -4.35 5.23
CA ILE A 346 3.88 -3.87 5.77
C ILE A 346 4.11 -2.56 6.50
N GLU A 347 3.33 -1.52 6.15
CA GLU A 347 3.41 -0.21 6.79
C GLU A 347 3.15 -0.29 8.30
N ASP A 348 4.09 0.27 9.07
CA ASP A 348 3.91 0.62 10.47
C ASP A 348 3.90 2.15 10.60
N PRO A 349 2.73 2.77 10.92
CA PRO A 349 2.60 4.20 11.04
C PRO A 349 3.53 4.83 12.09
N GLU A 350 3.74 4.16 13.22
CA GLU A 350 4.59 4.65 14.30
C GLU A 350 6.05 4.65 13.88
N TYR A 351 6.50 3.56 13.25
CA TYR A 351 7.85 3.47 12.73
C TYR A 351 8.10 4.53 11.65
N CYS A 352 7.20 4.66 10.66
CA CYS A 352 7.29 5.69 9.64
C CYS A 352 7.39 7.10 10.25
N ALA A 353 6.56 7.41 11.24
CA ALA A 353 6.60 8.71 11.93
C ALA A 353 7.92 8.92 12.71
N SER A 354 8.49 7.86 13.28
CA SER A 354 9.73 7.93 14.06
C SER A 354 10.95 8.27 13.22
N VAL A 355 11.01 7.76 11.98
CA VAL A 355 12.16 7.94 11.06
C VAL A 355 11.94 9.04 10.01
N ALA A 356 10.72 9.57 9.90
CA ALA A 356 10.37 10.53 8.84
C ALA A 356 11.25 11.77 8.81
N PHE A 357 11.70 12.27 9.97
CA PHE A 357 12.59 13.42 10.03
C PHE A 357 14.03 13.05 9.65
N THR A 358 14.57 11.96 10.14
CA THR A 358 15.97 11.55 9.94
C THR A 358 16.18 10.93 8.57
N VAL A 359 15.54 9.79 8.31
CA VAL A 359 15.62 9.09 7.01
C VAL A 359 15.00 9.93 5.89
N GLY A 360 13.89 10.64 6.17
CA GLY A 360 13.28 11.52 5.19
C GLY A 360 14.19 12.64 4.72
N SER A 361 14.90 13.32 5.65
CA SER A 361 15.88 14.34 5.28
C SER A 361 17.06 13.77 4.51
N TRP A 362 17.49 12.54 4.84
CA TRP A 362 18.54 11.87 4.09
C TRP A 362 18.09 11.54 2.65
N ILE A 363 16.86 11.04 2.46
CA ILE A 363 16.28 10.79 1.12
C ILE A 363 16.21 12.08 0.30
N GLU A 364 15.85 13.21 0.90
CA GLU A 364 15.77 14.51 0.22
C GLU A 364 17.12 15.03 -0.29
N MET A 365 18.24 14.54 0.26
CA MET A 365 19.60 14.88 -0.23
C MET A 365 20.02 14.04 -1.44
N LEU A 366 19.31 12.95 -1.76
CA LEU A 366 19.65 12.10 -2.89
C LEU A 366 19.29 12.79 -4.22
N THR A 367 20.09 12.52 -5.25
CA THR A 367 19.84 13.02 -6.61
C THR A 367 18.76 12.19 -7.27
N LYS A 368 17.61 12.81 -7.59
CA LYS A 368 16.53 12.11 -8.28
C LYS A 368 16.82 11.99 -9.77
N TYR A 369 16.44 10.83 -10.32
CA TYR A 369 16.51 10.62 -11.76
C TYR A 369 15.55 11.59 -12.49
N THR A 370 16.02 12.17 -13.57
CA THR A 370 15.23 12.96 -14.52
C THR A 370 15.45 12.39 -15.90
N GLU A 371 14.37 11.95 -16.54
CA GLU A 371 14.43 11.54 -17.94
C GLU A 371 14.87 12.75 -18.79
N GLY A 372 15.98 12.60 -19.52
CA GLY A 372 16.61 13.67 -20.30
C GLY A 372 15.84 14.00 -21.59
#